data_ff0f3281f0b9494b7ff69101270ec1a5
#
_entry.id   ff0f3281f0b9494b7ff69101270ec1a5
#
_cell.length_a   1.000
_cell.length_b   1.000
_cell.length_c   1.000
_cell.angle_alpha   90.00
_cell.angle_beta   90.00
_cell.angle_gamma   90.00
#
_symmetry.space_group_name_H-M   'P 1'
#
loop_
_entity.id
_entity.type
_entity.pdbx_description
1 polymer ?
#
loop_
_entity_poly.entity_id
_entity_poly.type
_entity_poly.pdbx_seq_one_letter_code
_entity_poly.pdbx_strand_id
1 'polypeptide(L)'
;MWDFFCNFASAIIKTSCMNVEEIREYCLSLGTDVEEKLPFVKFKNGEGVLVFYVCGHMFCFFDLNDFQVLSIKCQPERIDELKAQYDCVGNPYNESPKHWIGLDPHYAPDALTKDLIRNSYEIVKAKYTRKK
;
A
#
# COMPACT_ATOMS: atom_id res chain seq x y z
N MET A 1 -18.83 -13.33 -28.49
CA MET A 1 -18.43 -12.92 -27.99
C MET A 1 -18.43 -12.94 -26.97
N TRP A 2 -18.20 -13.50 -26.52
CA TRP A 2 -18.06 -13.35 -25.47
C TRP A 2 -17.42 -14.27 -25.06
N ASP A 3 -17.08 -15.13 -25.70
CA ASP A 3 -16.39 -15.65 -25.37
C ASP A 3 -15.58 -15.24 -25.19
N PHE A 4 -15.41 -15.27 -25.80
CA PHE A 4 -14.67 -14.31 -25.43
C PHE A 4 -14.91 -13.96 -24.04
N PHE A 5 -15.93 -14.24 -23.60
CA PHE A 5 -16.25 -13.84 -22.35
C PHE A 5 -15.50 -14.54 -21.25
N CYS A 6 -15.21 -15.80 -21.35
CA CYS A 6 -14.43 -16.47 -20.35
C CYS A 6 -13.01 -15.96 -20.27
N ASN A 7 -12.39 -15.79 -21.41
CA ASN A 7 -11.05 -15.28 -21.42
C ASN A 7 -11.01 -13.90 -20.90
N PHE A 8 -12.03 -13.15 -21.21
CA PHE A 8 -12.14 -11.81 -20.76
C PHE A 8 -12.25 -11.74 -19.25
N ALA A 9 -13.05 -12.58 -18.65
CA ALA A 9 -13.19 -12.61 -17.22
C ALA A 9 -11.90 -12.99 -16.53
N SER A 10 -11.19 -13.92 -17.10
CA SER A 10 -9.91 -14.35 -16.55
C SER A 10 -8.90 -13.23 -16.56
N ALA A 11 -8.84 -12.50 -17.68
CA ALA A 11 -7.93 -11.39 -17.80
C ALA A 11 -8.27 -10.30 -16.82
N ILE A 12 -9.54 -10.01 -16.64
CA ILE A 12 -9.96 -9.00 -15.70
C ILE A 12 -9.55 -9.36 -14.28
N ILE A 13 -9.76 -10.61 -13.91
CA ILE A 13 -9.39 -11.06 -12.58
C ILE A 13 -7.89 -10.90 -12.36
N LYS A 14 -7.11 -11.22 -13.37
CA LYS A 14 -5.66 -11.12 -13.23
C LYS A 14 -5.19 -9.70 -13.04
N THR A 15 -5.91 -8.73 -13.59
CA THR A 15 -5.48 -7.35 -13.51
C THR A 15 -6.12 -6.61 -12.35
N SER A 16 -6.93 -7.28 -11.52
CA SER A 16 -7.65 -6.57 -10.47
C SER A 16 -6.85 -6.37 -9.18
N CYS A 17 -5.75 -7.09 -9.02
CA CYS A 17 -4.93 -6.96 -7.81
C CYS A 17 -3.46 -6.80 -8.19
N MET A 18 -2.73 -6.09 -7.36
CA MET A 18 -1.31 -5.87 -7.59
C MET A 18 -0.48 -6.88 -6.84
N ASN A 19 0.61 -7.34 -7.46
CA ASN A 19 1.55 -8.20 -6.77
C ASN A 19 2.67 -7.34 -6.17
N VAL A 20 3.61 -8.01 -5.45
CA VAL A 20 4.69 -7.33 -4.77
C VAL A 20 5.52 -6.46 -5.72
N GLU A 21 5.86 -7.01 -6.89
CA GLU A 21 6.67 -6.28 -7.85
C GLU A 21 5.97 -5.02 -8.34
N GLU A 22 4.69 -5.15 -8.63
CA GLU A 22 3.91 -4.03 -9.15
C GLU A 22 3.76 -2.93 -8.10
N ILE A 23 3.54 -3.32 -6.86
CA ILE A 23 3.43 -2.36 -5.77
C ILE A 23 4.75 -1.63 -5.57
N ARG A 24 5.84 -2.38 -5.59
CA ARG A 24 7.15 -1.80 -5.42
C ARG A 24 7.45 -0.80 -6.54
N GLU A 25 7.19 -1.19 -7.78
CA GLU A 25 7.43 -0.31 -8.92
C GLU A 25 6.58 0.94 -8.83
N TYR A 26 5.34 0.78 -8.41
CA TYR A 26 4.46 1.93 -8.30
C TYR A 26 4.95 2.91 -7.23
N CYS A 27 5.33 2.41 -6.07
CA CYS A 27 5.85 3.27 -5.00
C CYS A 27 7.07 4.05 -5.47
N LEU A 28 7.98 3.37 -6.16
CA LEU A 28 9.20 4.03 -6.63
C LEU A 28 8.93 5.03 -7.76
N SER A 29 7.84 4.84 -8.48
CA SER A 29 7.48 5.74 -9.58
C SER A 29 6.86 7.04 -9.12
N LEU A 30 6.48 7.14 -7.84
CA LEU A 30 5.80 8.33 -7.34
C LEU A 30 6.71 9.55 -7.29
N GLY A 31 8.00 9.34 -7.15
CA GLY A 31 8.96 10.43 -7.16
C GLY A 31 10.37 9.94 -7.01
N THR A 32 11.32 10.74 -7.43
CA THR A 32 12.74 10.39 -7.27
C THR A 32 13.17 10.48 -5.82
N ASP A 33 12.32 11.04 -4.96
CA ASP A 33 12.61 11.18 -3.55
C ASP A 33 12.13 10.00 -2.70
N VAL A 34 11.57 8.97 -3.34
CA VAL A 34 11.14 7.77 -2.63
C VAL A 34 12.34 6.86 -2.39
N GLU A 35 12.48 6.37 -1.16
CA GLU A 35 13.53 5.42 -0.80
C GLU A 35 12.91 4.14 -0.30
N GLU A 36 13.50 3.00 -0.68
CA GLU A 36 13.05 1.71 -0.14
C GLU A 36 14.15 1.13 0.71
N LYS A 37 13.77 0.54 1.84
CA LYS A 37 14.73 -0.02 2.78
C LYS A 37 14.15 -1.24 3.48
N LEU A 38 15.04 -2.05 4.04
CA LEU A 38 14.65 -3.16 4.90
C LEU A 38 15.18 -2.84 6.30
N PRO A 39 14.55 -1.90 7.01
CA PRO A 39 15.13 -1.36 8.24
C PRO A 39 15.09 -2.30 9.44
N PHE A 40 14.32 -3.38 9.34
CA PHE A 40 14.13 -4.28 10.46
C PHE A 40 14.79 -5.63 10.29
N VAL A 41 15.83 -5.70 9.44
CA VAL A 41 16.48 -7.00 9.16
C VAL A 41 17.07 -7.64 10.40
N LYS A 42 17.43 -6.86 11.42
CA LYS A 42 18.02 -7.40 12.61
C LYS A 42 17.01 -7.84 13.66
N PHE A 43 15.74 -7.59 13.42
CA PHE A 43 14.69 -7.95 14.36
C PHE A 43 14.03 -9.24 13.94
N LYS A 44 13.67 -10.05 14.94
CA LYS A 44 12.97 -11.29 14.67
C LYS A 44 11.65 -10.96 13.99
N ASN A 45 11.36 -11.69 12.90
CA ASN A 45 10.15 -11.51 12.11
C ASN A 45 10.07 -10.18 11.38
N GLY A 46 11.20 -9.46 11.34
CA GLY A 46 11.23 -8.18 10.61
C GLY A 46 12.13 -8.20 9.41
N GLU A 47 12.79 -9.32 9.14
CA GLU A 47 13.79 -9.39 8.08
C GLU A 47 13.22 -9.11 6.69
N GLY A 48 11.96 -9.45 6.46
CA GLY A 48 11.37 -9.27 5.15
C GLY A 48 10.48 -8.06 5.01
N VAL A 49 10.49 -7.15 5.99
CA VAL A 49 9.61 -5.98 5.95
C VAL A 49 10.25 -4.91 5.08
N LEU A 50 9.64 -4.67 3.93
CA LEU A 50 10.11 -3.66 2.98
C LEU A 50 9.33 -2.38 3.21
N VAL A 51 10.05 -1.28 3.43
CA VAL A 51 9.46 0.00 3.80
C VAL A 51 9.82 1.07 2.78
N PHE A 52 8.83 1.88 2.42
CA PHE A 52 9.02 3.00 1.50
C PHE A 52 8.92 4.31 2.26
N TYR A 53 9.90 5.17 2.04
CA TYR A 53 10.03 6.45 2.73
C TYR A 53 9.96 7.62 1.76
N VAL A 54 9.45 8.74 2.26
CA VAL A 54 9.60 10.02 1.58
C VAL A 54 9.87 11.06 2.66
N CYS A 55 10.81 11.95 2.43
CA CYS A 55 11.25 12.94 3.42
C CYS A 55 11.69 12.28 4.73
N GLY A 56 12.22 11.07 4.65
CA GLY A 56 12.70 10.35 5.82
C GLY A 56 11.62 9.70 6.67
N HIS A 57 10.38 9.67 6.19
CA HIS A 57 9.26 9.10 6.95
C HIS A 57 8.55 8.03 6.15
N MET A 58 8.10 6.98 6.83
CA MET A 58 7.43 5.85 6.18
C MET A 58 6.07 6.29 5.63
N PHE A 59 5.73 5.77 4.45
CA PHE A 59 4.37 5.97 3.95
C PHE A 59 3.71 4.67 3.53
N CYS A 60 4.48 3.59 3.35
CA CYS A 60 3.94 2.31 2.93
C CYS A 60 4.92 1.22 3.29
N PHE A 61 4.42 0.09 3.78
CA PHE A 61 5.30 -1.05 4.03
C PHE A 61 4.52 -2.36 3.99
N PHE A 62 5.24 -3.44 3.75
CA PHE A 62 4.66 -4.77 3.76
C PHE A 62 5.76 -5.81 3.96
N ASP A 63 5.36 -7.02 4.34
CA ASP A 63 6.29 -8.11 4.59
C ASP A 63 6.42 -8.96 3.33
N LEU A 64 7.63 -9.06 2.80
CA LEU A 64 7.89 -9.86 1.61
C LEU A 64 7.67 -11.35 1.86
N ASN A 65 7.87 -11.79 3.09
CA ASN A 65 7.72 -13.20 3.46
C ASN A 65 6.30 -13.56 3.83
N ASP A 66 5.47 -12.57 4.11
CA ASP A 66 4.09 -12.82 4.50
C ASP A 66 3.24 -11.66 3.99
N PHE A 67 2.96 -11.70 2.71
CA PHE A 67 2.30 -10.61 2.01
C PHE A 67 0.79 -10.68 2.20
N GLN A 68 0.32 -10.39 3.41
CA GLN A 68 -1.09 -10.43 3.76
C GLN A 68 -1.69 -9.06 4.01
N VAL A 69 -0.86 -8.09 4.41
CA VAL A 69 -1.31 -6.75 4.73
C VAL A 69 -0.36 -5.73 4.14
N LEU A 70 -0.92 -4.78 3.43
CA LEU A 70 -0.18 -3.64 2.92
C LEU A 70 -0.53 -2.47 3.82
N SER A 71 0.42 -2.00 4.62
CA SER A 71 0.16 -0.91 5.57
C SER A 71 0.44 0.42 4.92
N ILE A 72 -0.55 1.30 4.95
CA ILE A 72 -0.52 2.57 4.22
C ILE A 72 -0.99 3.68 5.14
N LYS A 73 -0.27 4.78 5.18
CA LYS A 73 -0.67 5.92 6.00
C LYS A 73 -1.89 6.60 5.38
N CYS A 74 -2.79 7.06 6.23
CA CYS A 74 -4.04 7.64 5.76
C CYS A 74 -4.53 8.72 6.70
N GLN A 75 -5.31 9.66 6.18
CA GLN A 75 -5.91 10.69 7.02
C GLN A 75 -6.89 10.05 7.99
N PRO A 76 -6.83 10.42 9.28
CA PRO A 76 -7.74 9.81 10.28
C PRO A 76 -9.21 9.93 9.90
N GLU A 77 -9.59 11.05 9.30
CA GLU A 77 -11.00 11.29 8.99
C GLU A 77 -11.52 10.44 7.84
N ARG A 78 -10.62 9.80 7.08
CA ARG A 78 -11.03 8.94 5.98
C ARG A 78 -11.09 7.47 6.35
N ILE A 79 -10.47 7.10 7.46
CA ILE A 79 -10.25 5.69 7.78
C ILE A 79 -11.56 4.93 7.98
N ASP A 80 -12.48 5.47 8.79
CA ASP A 80 -13.74 4.78 9.05
C ASP A 80 -14.58 4.64 7.79
N GLU A 81 -14.54 5.66 6.95
CA GLU A 81 -15.28 5.65 5.70
C GLU A 81 -14.74 4.58 4.76
N LEU A 82 -13.42 4.48 4.67
CA LEU A 82 -12.79 3.48 3.81
C LEU A 82 -13.08 2.07 4.31
N LYS A 83 -13.05 1.87 5.62
CA LYS A 83 -13.35 0.56 6.18
C LYS A 83 -14.79 0.16 5.94
N ALA A 84 -15.70 1.13 5.97
CA ALA A 84 -17.11 0.85 5.73
C ALA A 84 -17.36 0.56 4.25
N GLN A 85 -16.63 1.21 3.38
CA GLN A 85 -16.85 1.09 1.95
C GLN A 85 -16.17 -0.13 1.33
N TYR A 86 -15.01 -0.53 1.85
CA TYR A 86 -14.22 -1.61 1.25
C TYR A 86 -13.91 -2.69 2.27
N ASP A 87 -14.34 -3.91 2.00
CA ASP A 87 -14.04 -5.03 2.90
C ASP A 87 -12.55 -5.32 2.99
N CYS A 88 -11.79 -4.94 1.96
CA CYS A 88 -10.35 -5.20 1.94
C CYS A 88 -9.55 -4.19 2.76
N VAL A 89 -10.21 -3.19 3.34
CA VAL A 89 -9.53 -2.20 4.18
C VAL A 89 -9.77 -2.53 5.65
N GLY A 90 -8.69 -2.64 6.41
CA GLY A 90 -8.76 -2.95 7.82
C GLY A 90 -7.65 -2.28 8.59
N ASN A 91 -7.22 -2.90 9.68
CA ASN A 91 -6.17 -2.33 10.51
C ASN A 91 -4.79 -2.61 9.94
N PRO A 92 -3.85 -1.70 10.18
CA PRO A 92 -2.48 -1.91 9.70
C PRO A 92 -1.75 -2.95 10.54
N TYR A 93 -0.61 -3.40 10.06
CA TYR A 93 0.22 -4.31 10.80
C TYR A 93 1.15 -3.49 11.70
N ASN A 94 1.02 -3.67 13.01
CA ASN A 94 1.96 -3.11 13.98
C ASN A 94 2.14 -1.59 13.90
N GLU A 95 1.06 -0.88 13.56
CA GLU A 95 1.06 0.58 13.51
C GLU A 95 -0.25 1.11 14.09
N SER A 96 -0.30 2.42 14.31
CA SER A 96 -1.46 3.04 14.91
C SER A 96 -2.66 3.03 13.95
N PRO A 97 -3.76 2.42 14.32
CA PRO A 97 -4.94 2.39 13.46
C PRO A 97 -5.63 3.75 13.30
N LYS A 98 -5.17 4.77 14.03
CA LYS A 98 -5.69 6.12 13.86
C LYS A 98 -5.11 6.82 12.65
N HIS A 99 -3.92 6.41 12.21
CA HIS A 99 -3.21 7.09 11.13
C HIS A 99 -2.80 6.17 10.01
N TRP A 100 -3.09 4.88 10.14
CA TRP A 100 -2.68 3.88 9.17
C TRP A 100 -3.84 2.94 8.87
N ILE A 101 -3.87 2.43 7.65
CA ILE A 101 -4.82 1.40 7.27
C ILE A 101 -4.04 0.19 6.78
N GLY A 102 -4.69 -0.97 6.85
CA GLY A 102 -4.17 -2.19 6.28
C GLY A 102 -5.04 -2.57 5.10
N LEU A 103 -4.41 -2.79 3.96
CA LEU A 103 -5.12 -3.19 2.76
C LEU A 103 -4.79 -4.64 2.46
N ASP A 104 -5.82 -5.44 2.19
CA ASP A 104 -5.59 -6.83 1.80
C ASP A 104 -5.23 -6.86 0.32
N PRO A 105 -3.96 -7.13 0.00
CA PRO A 105 -3.50 -7.01 -1.38
C PRO A 105 -4.09 -8.06 -2.31
N HIS A 106 -4.64 -9.13 -1.75
CA HIS A 106 -5.21 -10.20 -2.55
C HIS A 106 -6.63 -9.89 -3.01
N TYR A 107 -7.28 -8.92 -2.38
CA TYR A 107 -8.65 -8.57 -2.71
C TYR A 107 -8.83 -7.11 -3.11
N ALA A 108 -7.83 -6.28 -2.91
CA ALA A 108 -7.94 -4.87 -3.25
C ALA A 108 -7.78 -4.67 -4.76
N PRO A 109 -8.68 -3.92 -5.38
CA PRO A 109 -8.51 -3.61 -6.81
C PRO A 109 -7.26 -2.77 -7.04
N ASP A 110 -6.64 -2.97 -8.18
CA ASP A 110 -5.45 -2.25 -8.60
C ASP A 110 -5.62 -0.74 -8.42
N ALA A 111 -6.72 -0.19 -8.92
CA ALA A 111 -6.94 1.25 -8.86
C ALA A 111 -7.02 1.77 -7.44
N LEU A 112 -7.67 1.01 -6.56
CA LEU A 112 -7.78 1.40 -5.16
C LEU A 112 -6.43 1.37 -4.48
N THR A 113 -5.64 0.33 -4.73
CA THR A 113 -4.31 0.19 -4.16
C THR A 113 -3.44 1.37 -4.56
N LYS A 114 -3.43 1.69 -5.84
CA LYS A 114 -2.63 2.81 -6.32
C LYS A 114 -3.07 4.13 -5.74
N ASP A 115 -4.37 4.34 -5.66
CA ASP A 115 -4.92 5.58 -5.13
C ASP A 115 -4.53 5.79 -3.67
N LEU A 116 -4.64 4.73 -2.87
CA LEU A 116 -4.32 4.83 -1.45
C LEU A 116 -2.83 5.01 -1.20
N ILE A 117 -2.00 4.34 -2.00
CA ILE A 117 -0.55 4.50 -1.87
C ILE A 117 -0.14 5.92 -2.25
N ARG A 118 -0.68 6.44 -3.35
CA ARG A 118 -0.35 7.80 -3.76
C ARG A 118 -0.81 8.81 -2.73
N ASN A 119 -2.00 8.61 -2.18
CA ASN A 119 -2.52 9.48 -1.13
C ASN A 119 -1.57 9.53 0.06
N SER A 120 -1.07 8.36 0.46
CA SER A 120 -0.14 8.26 1.57
C SER A 120 1.15 9.03 1.31
N TYR A 121 1.69 8.83 0.11
CA TYR A 121 2.90 9.54 -0.30
C TYR A 121 2.69 11.05 -0.21
N GLU A 122 1.55 11.53 -0.71
CA GLU A 122 1.26 12.96 -0.73
C GLU A 122 1.05 13.53 0.67
N ILE A 123 0.40 12.79 1.56
CA ILE A 123 0.21 13.23 2.93
C ILE A 123 1.55 13.45 3.61
N VAL A 124 2.42 12.46 3.51
CA VAL A 124 3.70 12.51 4.19
C VAL A 124 4.58 13.60 3.59
N LYS A 125 4.62 13.67 2.27
CA LYS A 125 5.44 14.66 1.61
C LYS A 125 4.99 16.07 1.96
N ALA A 126 3.68 16.32 1.95
CA ALA A 126 3.16 17.64 2.28
C ALA A 126 3.48 18.02 3.71
N LYS A 127 3.34 17.07 4.63
CA LYS A 127 3.57 17.36 6.04
C LYS A 127 5.02 17.75 6.33
N TYR A 128 5.96 17.04 5.73
CA TYR A 128 7.35 17.24 6.07
C TYR A 128 8.09 18.19 5.14
N THR A 129 7.52 18.45 3.96
CA THR A 129 8.11 19.43 3.05
C THR A 129 7.80 20.86 3.50
N ARG A 130 6.61 21.06 4.06
CA ARG A 130 6.19 22.39 4.48
C ARG A 130 6.97 22.97 5.64
N LYS A 131 7.79 22.18 6.26
CA LYS A 131 8.47 22.62 7.44
C LYS A 131 9.61 23.57 7.15
N LYS A 132 9.86 23.84 5.94
CA LYS A 132 10.87 24.82 5.67
C LYS A 132 10.39 26.20 5.85
#